data_4175374474822b3faf5e40762969d220
#
_entry.id   4175374474822b3faf5e40762969d220
#
_cell.length_a   1.000
_cell.length_b   1.000
_cell.length_c   1.000
_cell.angle_alpha   90.00
_cell.angle_beta   90.00
_cell.angle_gamma   90.00
#
_symmetry.space_group_name_H-M   'P 1'
#
loop_
_entity.id
_entity.type
_entity.pdbx_description
1 polymer ?
#
loop_
_entity_poly.entity_id
_entity_poly.type
_entity_poly.pdbx_seq_one_letter_code
_entity_poly.pdbx_strand_id
1 'polypeptide(L)'
;MIPKFRAYDSSSYKRMYKPDEVMVGNGDIWIIDEDSCDNEWIVNNDIHLMQSTGFEDNLGDVIFEGDIILWTYWDGFEDSGSAKIIFDNGMFKLLDIYTEKEVWDNLFDCYENCDIYIQGNIYENPELLEVTK
;
A
#
# COMPACT_ATOMS: atom_id res chain seq x y z
N MET A 1 1.30 12.20 13.81
CA MET A 1 1.99 11.65 12.65
C MET A 1 1.51 12.35 11.38
N ILE A 2 2.44 12.80 10.56
CA ILE A 2 2.09 13.42 9.29
C ILE A 2 1.84 12.30 8.28
N PRO A 3 0.64 12.23 7.66
CA PRO A 3 0.37 11.20 6.67
C PRO A 3 1.32 11.33 5.48
N LYS A 4 1.83 10.20 5.02
CA LYS A 4 2.63 10.13 3.81
C LYS A 4 1.81 9.46 2.72
N PHE A 5 2.02 9.90 1.49
CA PHE A 5 1.34 9.33 0.34
C PHE A 5 2.36 8.84 -0.67
N ARG A 6 1.98 7.83 -1.39
CA ARG A 6 2.64 7.46 -2.64
C ARG A 6 1.56 7.39 -3.71
N ALA A 7 1.95 7.38 -4.98
CA ALA A 7 0.95 7.36 -6.04
C ALA A 7 1.46 6.55 -7.23
N TYR A 8 0.56 5.80 -7.87
CA TYR A 8 0.90 4.98 -9.02
C TYR A 8 0.23 5.51 -10.28
N ASP A 9 1.04 5.76 -11.29
CA ASP A 9 0.58 6.16 -12.62
C ASP A 9 0.44 4.89 -13.47
N SER A 10 -0.81 4.50 -13.77
CA SER A 10 -1.09 3.31 -14.58
C SER A 10 -1.14 3.60 -16.08
N SER A 11 -0.87 4.83 -16.48
CA SER A 11 -0.84 5.22 -17.89
C SER A 11 0.46 4.73 -18.55
N SER A 12 0.90 5.38 -19.61
CA SER A 12 2.06 4.94 -20.39
C SER A 12 3.37 4.77 -19.61
N TYR A 13 3.54 5.53 -18.53
CA TYR A 13 4.77 5.47 -17.74
C TYR A 13 4.80 4.32 -16.72
N LYS A 14 3.66 3.86 -16.23
CA LYS A 14 3.56 2.76 -15.25
C LYS A 14 4.56 2.91 -14.12
N ARG A 15 4.46 4.03 -13.40
CA ARG A 15 5.45 4.41 -12.41
C ARG A 15 4.84 4.62 -11.02
N MET A 16 5.55 4.16 -9.99
CA MET A 16 5.24 4.47 -8.60
C MET A 16 6.02 5.71 -8.17
N TYR A 17 5.30 6.75 -7.76
CA TYR A 17 5.90 7.96 -7.17
C TYR A 17 6.02 7.78 -5.66
N LYS A 18 7.21 8.01 -5.13
CA LYS A 18 7.53 7.85 -3.71
C LYS A 18 7.00 9.04 -2.91
N PRO A 19 6.96 8.93 -1.56
CA PRO A 19 6.41 10.02 -0.74
C PRO A 19 7.08 11.39 -0.93
N ASP A 20 8.36 11.44 -1.27
CA ASP A 20 9.05 12.70 -1.54
C ASP A 20 8.79 13.24 -2.96
N GLU A 21 8.10 12.47 -3.78
CA GLU A 21 7.76 12.81 -5.16
C GLU A 21 6.27 13.12 -5.34
N VAL A 22 5.48 13.06 -4.26
CA VAL A 22 4.04 13.26 -4.27
C VAL A 22 3.65 14.22 -3.17
N MET A 23 2.71 15.10 -3.47
CA MET A 23 2.15 15.98 -2.47
C MET A 23 0.66 16.14 -2.75
N VAL A 24 -0.14 16.29 -1.68
CA VAL A 24 -1.58 16.47 -1.78
C VAL A 24 -1.92 17.83 -1.16
N GLY A 25 -2.61 18.66 -1.90
CA GLY A 25 -3.00 19.97 -1.39
C GLY A 25 -3.98 20.65 -2.32
N ASN A 26 -4.81 21.52 -1.77
CA ASN A 26 -5.81 22.32 -2.49
C ASN A 26 -6.75 21.46 -3.36
N GLY A 27 -7.03 20.22 -2.93
CA GLY A 27 -7.89 19.32 -3.68
C GLY A 27 -7.21 18.62 -4.86
N ASP A 28 -5.92 18.80 -5.03
CA ASP A 28 -5.15 18.24 -6.14
C ASP A 28 -4.02 17.34 -5.66
N ILE A 29 -3.63 16.43 -6.56
CA ILE A 29 -2.46 15.58 -6.38
C ILE A 29 -1.34 16.14 -7.24
N TRP A 30 -0.21 16.41 -6.63
CA TRP A 30 0.97 16.98 -7.28
C TRP A 30 2.07 15.94 -7.34
N ILE A 31 2.70 15.80 -8.49
CA ILE A 31 3.85 14.90 -8.68
C ILE A 31 5.00 15.69 -9.28
N ILE A 32 6.21 15.15 -9.11
CA ILE A 32 7.40 15.72 -9.71
C ILE A 32 7.35 15.47 -11.22
N ASP A 33 7.58 16.53 -12.00
CA ASP A 33 7.70 16.42 -13.46
C ASP A 33 9.14 16.06 -13.81
N GLU A 34 9.35 14.84 -14.24
CA GLU A 34 10.68 14.34 -14.59
C GLU A 34 11.25 14.97 -15.87
N ASP A 35 10.36 15.46 -16.72
CA ASP A 35 10.78 16.09 -17.96
C ASP A 35 11.21 17.55 -17.76
N SER A 36 11.01 18.06 -16.54
CA SER A 36 11.44 19.41 -16.17
C SER A 36 12.88 19.40 -15.65
N CYS A 37 13.70 20.31 -16.16
CA CYS A 37 15.08 20.44 -15.71
C CYS A 37 15.18 20.93 -14.25
N ASP A 38 14.13 21.57 -13.74
CA ASP A 38 14.10 22.19 -12.42
C ASP A 38 13.30 21.41 -11.38
N ASN A 39 12.92 20.16 -11.69
CA ASN A 39 12.09 19.32 -10.82
C ASN A 39 10.80 20.02 -10.41
N GLU A 40 10.10 20.57 -11.36
CA GLU A 40 8.83 21.24 -11.10
C GLU A 40 7.74 20.27 -10.70
N TRP A 41 6.77 20.77 -9.95
CA TRP A 41 5.60 20.00 -9.55
C TRP A 41 4.45 20.26 -10.51
N ILE A 42 3.80 19.17 -10.95
CA ILE A 42 2.62 19.26 -11.82
C ILE A 42 1.45 18.54 -11.18
N VAL A 43 0.24 19.00 -11.51
CA VAL A 43 -1.00 18.37 -11.05
C VAL A 43 -1.30 17.16 -11.92
N ASN A 44 -1.59 16.02 -11.28
CA ASN A 44 -2.09 14.84 -11.96
C ASN A 44 -3.11 14.16 -11.04
N ASN A 45 -4.40 14.37 -11.33
CA ASN A 45 -5.49 13.82 -10.54
C ASN A 45 -5.98 12.46 -11.07
N ASP A 46 -5.37 11.94 -12.14
CA ASP A 46 -5.69 10.63 -12.70
C ASP A 46 -4.79 9.51 -12.14
N ILE A 47 -4.03 9.82 -11.14
CA ILE A 47 -3.07 8.90 -10.52
C ILE A 47 -3.73 8.19 -9.33
N HIS A 48 -3.28 6.98 -9.01
CA HIS A 48 -3.80 6.20 -7.89
C HIS A 48 -3.06 6.55 -6.61
N LEU A 49 -3.72 7.33 -5.76
CA LEU A 49 -3.13 7.79 -4.50
C LEU A 49 -3.28 6.72 -3.42
N MET A 50 -2.22 6.50 -2.66
CA MET A 50 -2.21 5.55 -1.55
C MET A 50 -1.63 6.21 -0.31
N GLN A 51 -2.31 6.04 0.81
CA GLN A 51 -1.90 6.60 2.09
C GLN A 51 -1.03 5.60 2.86
N SER A 52 0.00 6.09 3.56
CA SER A 52 0.77 5.25 4.47
C SER A 52 -0.09 4.85 5.66
N THR A 53 0.11 3.63 6.15
CA THR A 53 -0.62 3.13 7.32
C THR A 53 -0.04 3.64 8.63
N GLY A 54 1.19 4.14 8.61
CA GLY A 54 1.92 4.48 9.82
C GLY A 54 2.64 3.29 10.44
N PHE A 55 2.45 2.09 9.91
CA PHE A 55 3.12 0.89 10.39
C PHE A 55 4.24 0.48 9.44
N GLU A 56 5.25 -0.18 9.98
CA GLU A 56 6.35 -0.74 9.20
C GLU A 56 6.26 -2.26 9.26
N ASP A 57 6.74 -2.93 8.21
CA ASP A 57 6.86 -4.38 8.24
C ASP A 57 8.08 -4.80 9.07
N ASN A 58 8.34 -6.09 9.18
CA ASN A 58 9.44 -6.59 9.99
C ASN A 58 10.82 -6.25 9.41
N LEU A 59 10.88 -5.78 8.18
CA LEU A 59 12.11 -5.32 7.54
C LEU A 59 12.31 -3.80 7.65
N GLY A 60 11.36 -3.09 8.27
CA GLY A 60 11.44 -1.64 8.44
C GLY A 60 10.84 -0.84 7.29
N ASP A 61 10.16 -1.48 6.38
CA ASP A 61 9.52 -0.79 5.25
C ASP A 61 8.12 -0.35 5.61
N VAL A 62 7.77 0.89 5.28
CA VAL A 62 6.45 1.46 5.56
C VAL A 62 5.38 0.73 4.74
N ILE A 63 4.30 0.32 5.43
CA ILE A 63 3.16 -0.33 4.79
C ILE A 63 2.20 0.73 4.28
N PHE A 64 1.83 0.65 3.00
CA PHE A 64 0.87 1.56 2.37
C PHE A 64 -0.42 0.83 2.03
N GLU A 65 -1.48 1.59 1.94
CA GLU A 65 -2.71 1.15 1.28
C GLU A 65 -2.33 0.57 -0.10
N GLY A 66 -2.93 -0.56 -0.46
CA GLY A 66 -2.60 -1.24 -1.72
C GLY A 66 -1.45 -2.23 -1.64
N ASP A 67 -0.71 -2.26 -0.54
CA ASP A 67 0.33 -3.27 -0.36
C ASP A 67 -0.28 -4.66 -0.18
N ILE A 68 0.45 -5.66 -0.67
CA ILE A 68 0.13 -7.07 -0.44
C ILE A 68 1.16 -7.58 0.56
N ILE A 69 0.68 -8.06 1.70
CA ILE A 69 1.54 -8.52 2.79
C ILE A 69 1.37 -10.00 3.06
N LEU A 70 2.44 -10.61 3.56
CA LEU A 70 2.40 -11.92 4.20
C LEU A 70 2.36 -11.67 5.70
N TRP A 71 1.37 -12.25 6.39
CA TRP A 71 1.30 -12.21 7.85
C TRP A 71 1.46 -13.62 8.41
N THR A 72 2.18 -13.73 9.52
CA THR A 72 2.42 -15.00 10.20
C THR A 72 2.14 -14.82 11.68
N TYR A 73 1.16 -15.53 12.20
CA TYR A 73 0.77 -15.45 13.60
C TYR A 73 1.84 -16.08 14.50
N TRP A 74 2.22 -15.37 15.56
CA TRP A 74 3.31 -15.80 16.43
C TRP A 74 3.01 -17.05 17.25
N ASP A 75 1.76 -17.17 17.69
CA ASP A 75 1.36 -18.16 18.68
C ASP A 75 0.60 -19.31 18.06
N GLY A 76 1.19 -19.97 17.10
CA GLY A 76 0.56 -21.09 16.45
C GLY A 76 1.06 -21.27 15.05
N PHE A 77 2.26 -21.49 14.88
CA PHE A 77 3.06 -21.69 13.67
C PHE A 77 2.33 -22.07 12.36
N GLU A 78 1.05 -22.36 12.45
CA GLU A 78 0.26 -22.83 11.29
C GLU A 78 -0.57 -21.73 10.64
N ASP A 79 -0.79 -20.60 11.35
CA ASP A 79 -1.63 -19.54 10.81
C ASP A 79 -0.77 -18.49 10.09
N SER A 80 -0.99 -18.41 8.80
CA SER A 80 -0.38 -17.41 7.95
C SER A 80 -1.29 -17.13 6.77
N GLY A 81 -1.06 -16.02 6.12
CA GLY A 81 -1.83 -15.69 4.93
C GLY A 81 -1.27 -14.50 4.21
N SER A 82 -1.79 -14.25 3.02
CA SER A 82 -1.47 -13.08 2.24
C SER A 82 -2.72 -12.22 2.08
N ALA A 83 -2.57 -10.93 2.27
CA ALA A 83 -3.70 -10.01 2.23
C ALA A 83 -3.29 -8.69 1.60
N LYS A 84 -4.24 -8.01 0.98
CA LYS A 84 -4.02 -6.64 0.52
C LYS A 84 -4.55 -5.67 1.55
N ILE A 85 -3.87 -4.55 1.69
CA ILE A 85 -4.24 -3.50 2.64
C ILE A 85 -5.24 -2.57 1.96
N ILE A 86 -6.41 -2.42 2.58
CA ILE A 86 -7.46 -1.49 2.12
C ILE A 86 -7.75 -0.49 3.22
N PHE A 87 -8.31 0.65 2.84
CA PHE A 87 -8.80 1.66 3.78
C PHE A 87 -10.32 1.71 3.68
N ASP A 88 -10.98 1.39 4.80
CA ASP A 88 -12.43 1.31 4.84
C ASP A 88 -12.94 1.69 6.23
N ASN A 89 -14.01 2.49 6.27
CA ASN A 89 -14.63 2.95 7.51
C ASN A 89 -13.62 3.59 8.49
N GLY A 90 -12.67 4.36 7.95
CA GLY A 90 -11.70 5.09 8.76
C GLY A 90 -10.56 4.25 9.30
N MET A 91 -10.40 3.01 8.85
CA MET A 91 -9.33 2.16 9.34
C MET A 91 -8.71 1.34 8.21
N PHE A 92 -7.46 0.92 8.42
CA PHE A 92 -6.77 0.02 7.49
C PHE A 92 -7.12 -1.41 7.84
N LYS A 93 -7.56 -2.15 6.83
CA LYS A 93 -8.01 -3.53 6.96
C LYS A 93 -7.23 -4.44 6.02
N LEU A 94 -7.28 -5.73 6.31
CA LEU A 94 -6.65 -6.76 5.49
C LEU A 94 -7.74 -7.54 4.76
N LEU A 95 -7.61 -7.63 3.45
CA LEU A 95 -8.50 -8.44 2.63
C LEU A 95 -7.70 -9.62 2.07
N ASP A 96 -8.07 -10.84 2.50
CA ASP A 96 -7.37 -12.05 2.07
C ASP A 96 -7.40 -12.17 0.55
N ILE A 97 -6.25 -12.42 -0.08
CA ILE A 97 -6.17 -12.44 -1.54
C ILE A 97 -6.83 -13.67 -2.17
N TYR A 98 -7.04 -14.73 -1.39
CA TYR A 98 -7.66 -15.97 -1.89
C TYR A 98 -9.17 -15.97 -1.72
N THR A 99 -9.67 -15.54 -0.57
CA THR A 99 -11.10 -15.56 -0.24
C THR A 99 -11.81 -14.25 -0.49
N GLU A 100 -11.05 -13.16 -0.62
CA GLU A 100 -11.55 -11.78 -0.71
C GLU A 100 -12.36 -11.36 0.51
N LYS A 101 -12.16 -12.05 1.62
CA LYS A 101 -12.80 -11.72 2.91
C LYS A 101 -11.83 -11.00 3.83
N GLU A 102 -12.37 -10.19 4.72
CA GLU A 102 -11.56 -9.52 5.73
C GLU A 102 -10.96 -10.56 6.68
N VAL A 103 -9.67 -10.40 6.98
CA VAL A 103 -8.95 -11.17 7.99
C VAL A 103 -8.43 -10.22 9.04
N TRP A 104 -8.45 -10.64 10.32
CA TRP A 104 -8.20 -9.78 11.46
C TRP A 104 -9.26 -8.66 11.51
N ASP A 105 -9.38 -8.01 12.64
CA ASP A 105 -10.33 -6.89 12.78
C ASP A 105 -9.84 -5.65 12.06
N ASN A 106 -8.52 -5.45 12.07
CA ASN A 106 -7.86 -4.35 11.37
C ASN A 106 -6.35 -4.61 11.30
N LEU A 107 -5.63 -3.72 10.63
CA LEU A 107 -4.17 -3.86 10.48
C LEU A 107 -3.46 -3.78 11.84
N PHE A 108 -3.91 -2.92 12.74
CA PHE A 108 -3.30 -2.79 14.06
C PHE A 108 -3.37 -4.11 14.83
N ASP A 109 -4.52 -4.79 14.78
CA ASP A 109 -4.72 -6.07 15.45
C ASP A 109 -3.79 -7.15 14.88
N CYS A 110 -3.63 -7.19 13.56
CA CYS A 110 -2.69 -8.08 12.91
C CYS A 110 -1.24 -7.74 13.29
N TYR A 111 -0.91 -6.46 13.28
CA TYR A 111 0.43 -5.96 13.61
C TYR A 111 0.86 -6.38 15.03
N GLU A 112 -0.09 -6.33 15.99
CA GLU A 112 0.19 -6.67 17.38
C GLU A 112 0.43 -8.17 17.59
N ASN A 113 0.01 -9.02 16.67
CA ASN A 113 0.00 -10.48 16.84
C ASN A 113 0.84 -11.23 15.80
N CYS A 114 1.33 -10.57 14.78
CA CYS A 114 1.96 -11.24 13.64
C CYS A 114 3.28 -10.61 13.25
N ASP A 115 4.11 -11.42 12.60
CA ASP A 115 5.18 -10.90 11.74
C ASP A 115 4.55 -10.55 10.40
N ILE A 116 4.97 -9.42 9.84
CA ILE A 116 4.43 -8.90 8.58
C ILE A 116 5.57 -8.61 7.61
N TYR A 117 5.41 -9.06 6.36
CA TYR A 117 6.39 -8.80 5.29
C TYR A 117 5.65 -8.33 4.05
N ILE A 118 6.10 -7.21 3.48
CA ILE A 118 5.53 -6.70 2.23
C ILE A 118 6.01 -7.57 1.08
N GLN A 119 5.07 -8.12 0.30
CA GLN A 119 5.37 -8.96 -0.86
C GLN A 119 5.35 -8.17 -2.16
N GLY A 120 4.60 -7.08 -2.19
CA GLY A 120 4.42 -6.24 -3.36
C GLY A 120 3.21 -5.35 -3.17
N ASN A 121 2.60 -4.92 -4.26
CA ASN A 121 1.39 -4.12 -4.20
C ASN A 121 0.46 -4.44 -5.38
N ILE A 122 -0.78 -3.98 -5.29
CA ILE A 122 -1.81 -4.34 -6.27
C ILE A 122 -1.56 -3.75 -7.66
N TYR A 123 -0.75 -2.69 -7.76
CA TYR A 123 -0.49 -2.02 -9.04
C TYR A 123 0.73 -2.56 -9.77
N GLU A 124 1.83 -2.74 -9.06
CA GLU A 124 3.08 -3.22 -9.66
C GLU A 124 3.14 -4.74 -9.73
N ASN A 125 2.40 -5.43 -8.86
CA ASN A 125 2.44 -6.89 -8.75
C ASN A 125 1.05 -7.50 -8.82
N PRO A 126 0.25 -7.19 -9.86
CA PRO A 126 -1.11 -7.73 -9.96
C PRO A 126 -1.16 -9.25 -10.05
N GLU A 127 -0.06 -9.88 -10.47
CA GLU A 127 0.04 -11.34 -10.52
C GLU A 127 -0.11 -11.99 -9.15
N LEU A 128 0.19 -11.26 -8.07
CA LEU A 128 0.01 -11.78 -6.71
C LEU A 128 -1.45 -11.95 -6.34
N LEU A 129 -2.34 -11.26 -7.04
CA LEU A 129 -3.80 -11.37 -6.84
C LEU A 129 -4.40 -12.50 -7.67
N GLU A 130 -3.66 -13.06 -8.61
CA GLU A 130 -4.13 -14.15 -9.44
C GLU A 130 -3.96 -15.46 -8.67
N VAL A 131 -5.09 -16.04 -8.28
CA VAL A 131 -5.09 -17.29 -7.52
C VAL A 131 -5.09 -18.45 -8.49
N THR A 132 -4.01 -19.20 -8.52
CA THR A 132 -3.96 -20.47 -9.24
C THR A 132 -4.58 -21.52 -8.37
N LYS A 133 -5.70 -22.04 -8.80
CA LYS A 133 -6.35 -23.13 -8.09
C LYS A 133 -5.74 -24.47 -8.51
#